data_bdea1bd77ef08bc533550b0d916fc382
#
_entry.id   bdea1bd77ef08bc533550b0d916fc382
#
_cell.length_a   1.000
_cell.length_b   1.000
_cell.length_c   1.000
_cell.angle_alpha   90.00
_cell.angle_beta   90.00
_cell.angle_gamma   90.00
#
_symmetry.space_group_name_H-M   'P 1'
#
loop_
_entity.id
_entity.type
_entity.pdbx_description
1 polymer ?
#
loop_
_entity_poly.entity_id
_entity_poly.type
_entity_poly.pdbx_seq_one_letter_code
_entity_poly.pdbx_strand_id
1 'polypeptide(L)'
;VTPANYVSAVVKYSKMRWFAGDQTLVRIGEDAHKGALIASQRKKTVLVVVVGEASRAANYSLNGYPRETNPELKKQDVINFPQATSCGTETAVSVPCMFSGMTRKKYDADLAHHQEGLLDVLNHAGFNLLWRDNDGGCKGACDRVPHTDMTQWKLEQFCKDKSCIDDADLYR
;
A
#
# COMPACT_ATOMS: atom_id res chain seq x y z
N VAL A 1 -26.41 8.41 11.46
CA VAL A 1 -26.19 8.74 10.03
C VAL A 1 -27.18 9.82 9.67
N THR A 2 -26.74 11.01 9.36
CA THR A 2 -27.60 12.15 9.03
C THR A 2 -27.95 12.14 7.54
N PRO A 3 -29.14 12.59 7.12
CA PRO A 3 -29.52 12.67 5.70
C PRO A 3 -28.52 13.48 4.84
N ALA A 4 -27.82 14.45 5.44
CA ALA A 4 -26.80 15.25 4.78
C ALA A 4 -25.63 14.42 4.24
N ASN A 5 -25.31 13.29 4.86
CA ASN A 5 -24.23 12.42 4.37
C ASN A 5 -24.57 11.76 3.02
N TYR A 6 -25.83 11.39 2.81
CA TYR A 6 -26.29 10.86 1.53
C TYR A 6 -26.24 11.90 0.42
N VAL A 7 -26.71 13.12 0.70
CA VAL A 7 -26.64 14.23 -0.26
C VAL A 7 -25.20 14.55 -0.61
N SER A 8 -24.32 14.65 0.38
CA SER A 8 -22.89 14.87 0.18
C SER A 8 -22.24 13.76 -0.65
N ALA A 9 -22.58 12.50 -0.37
CA ALA A 9 -22.06 11.36 -1.11
C ALA A 9 -22.52 11.37 -2.59
N VAL A 10 -23.80 11.67 -2.84
CA VAL A 10 -24.34 11.78 -4.20
C VAL A 10 -23.67 12.93 -4.96
N VAL A 11 -23.53 14.10 -4.34
CA VAL A 11 -22.86 15.26 -4.97
C VAL A 11 -21.39 14.95 -5.27
N LYS A 12 -20.69 14.28 -4.36
CA LYS A 12 -19.29 13.88 -4.53
C LYS A 12 -19.15 12.85 -5.66
N TYR A 13 -20.03 11.86 -5.68
CA TYR A 13 -20.07 10.85 -6.74
C TYR A 13 -20.39 11.48 -8.11
N SER A 14 -21.37 12.36 -8.18
CA SER A 14 -21.73 13.06 -9.42
C SER A 14 -20.57 13.92 -9.94
N LYS A 15 -19.88 14.63 -9.05
CA LYS A 15 -18.65 15.36 -9.43
C LYS A 15 -17.60 14.43 -10.00
N MET A 16 -17.30 13.32 -9.34
CA MET A 16 -16.33 12.35 -9.81
C MET A 16 -16.72 11.71 -11.15
N ARG A 17 -18.03 11.48 -11.39
CA ARG A 17 -18.49 10.76 -12.58
C ARG A 17 -18.69 11.64 -13.81
N TRP A 18 -19.13 12.89 -13.61
CA TRP A 18 -19.53 13.79 -14.70
C TRP A 18 -18.62 15.00 -14.90
N PHE A 19 -17.82 15.34 -13.91
CA PHE A 19 -16.92 16.50 -13.95
C PHE A 19 -15.45 16.14 -13.72
N ALA A 20 -15.10 14.86 -13.55
CA ALA A 20 -13.73 14.43 -13.70
C ALA A 20 -13.39 14.57 -15.20
N GLY A 21 -12.83 15.71 -15.56
CA GLY A 21 -12.23 15.90 -16.87
C GLY A 21 -11.17 14.82 -17.09
N ASP A 22 -10.86 14.56 -18.35
CA ASP A 22 -9.79 13.67 -18.76
C ASP A 22 -8.46 14.23 -18.18
N GLN A 23 -8.14 13.81 -16.95
CA GLN A 23 -6.94 14.28 -16.26
C GLN A 23 -5.76 13.53 -16.85
N THR A 24 -4.96 14.24 -17.63
CA THR A 24 -3.70 13.70 -18.15
C THR A 24 -2.82 13.23 -16.99
N LEU A 25 -2.34 12.00 -17.08
CA LEU A 25 -1.41 11.44 -16.10
C LEU A 25 -0.14 12.30 -16.01
N VAL A 26 0.14 12.81 -14.82
CA VAL A 26 1.39 13.53 -14.52
C VAL A 26 2.50 12.50 -14.34
N ARG A 27 3.47 12.51 -15.24
CA ARG A 27 4.63 11.61 -15.19
C ARG A 27 5.70 12.15 -14.28
N ILE A 28 6.36 11.25 -13.54
CA ILE A 28 7.47 11.58 -12.65
C ILE A 28 8.58 10.53 -12.77
N GLY A 29 9.82 10.98 -12.65
CA GLY A 29 10.99 10.09 -12.61
C GLY A 29 11.19 9.26 -13.88
N GLU A 30 10.86 9.77 -15.04
CA GLU A 30 11.12 9.11 -16.34
C GLU A 30 12.63 8.89 -16.60
N ASP A 31 13.48 9.66 -15.94
CA ASP A 31 14.94 9.54 -15.94
C ASP A 31 15.49 8.60 -14.86
N ALA A 32 14.64 7.95 -14.09
CA ALA A 32 15.05 7.06 -13.02
C ALA A 32 15.86 5.87 -13.55
N HIS A 33 16.91 5.51 -12.86
CA HIS A 33 17.78 4.38 -13.19
C HIS A 33 18.29 3.69 -11.94
N LYS A 34 18.70 2.43 -12.09
CA LYS A 34 19.30 1.66 -10.98
C LYS A 34 20.61 2.30 -10.56
N GLY A 35 20.74 2.64 -9.28
CA GLY A 35 22.00 3.13 -8.72
C GLY A 35 23.12 2.07 -8.84
N ALA A 36 24.38 2.54 -8.79
CA ALA A 36 25.57 1.71 -9.01
C ALA A 36 25.62 0.45 -8.13
N LEU A 37 25.18 0.53 -6.88
CA LEU A 37 25.15 -0.62 -5.97
C LEU A 37 24.25 -1.76 -6.48
N ILE A 38 23.08 -1.43 -7.03
CA ILE A 38 22.17 -2.42 -7.57
C ILE A 38 22.61 -2.88 -8.96
N ALA A 39 23.06 -1.94 -9.80
CA ALA A 39 23.48 -2.24 -11.17
C ALA A 39 24.72 -3.14 -11.23
N SER A 40 25.62 -3.07 -10.25
CA SER A 40 26.84 -3.88 -10.18
C SER A 40 26.66 -5.25 -9.53
N GLN A 41 25.50 -5.54 -8.97
CA GLN A 41 25.27 -6.83 -8.29
C GLN A 41 25.19 -7.97 -9.28
N ARG A 42 26.00 -9.02 -9.05
CA ARG A 42 25.95 -10.26 -9.83
C ARG A 42 24.78 -11.18 -9.46
N LYS A 43 24.27 -11.04 -8.23
CA LYS A 43 23.13 -11.83 -7.72
C LYS A 43 21.85 -11.04 -7.88
N LYS A 44 20.76 -11.74 -8.16
CA LYS A 44 19.41 -11.13 -8.16
C LYS A 44 19.07 -10.67 -6.75
N THR A 45 18.67 -9.42 -6.61
CA THR A 45 18.16 -8.85 -5.37
C THR A 45 16.64 -8.82 -5.44
N VAL A 46 16.00 -9.35 -4.42
CA VAL A 46 14.54 -9.26 -4.23
C VAL A 46 14.28 -8.39 -3.03
N LEU A 47 13.46 -7.36 -3.21
CA LEU A 47 12.94 -6.53 -2.13
C LEU A 47 11.46 -6.86 -1.96
N VAL A 48 11.07 -7.29 -0.78
CA VAL A 48 9.68 -7.52 -0.41
C VAL A 48 9.22 -6.38 0.47
N VAL A 49 8.19 -5.66 0.02
CA VAL A 49 7.53 -4.59 0.78
C VAL A 49 6.17 -5.11 1.22
N VAL A 50 5.95 -5.19 2.53
CA VAL A 50 4.66 -5.61 3.10
C VAL A 50 3.94 -4.38 3.60
N VAL A 51 2.79 -4.08 2.99
CA VAL A 51 1.90 -2.99 3.41
C VAL A 51 0.87 -3.59 4.36
N GLY A 52 1.01 -3.30 5.66
CA GLY A 52 0.08 -3.78 6.68
C GLY A 52 -1.22 -2.99 6.69
N GLU A 53 -2.33 -3.69 6.93
CA GLU A 53 -3.65 -3.10 7.13
C GLU A 53 -3.91 -2.87 8.63
N ALA A 54 -4.69 -1.83 8.97
CA ALA A 54 -5.23 -1.51 10.30
C ALA A 54 -4.24 -1.62 11.49
N SER A 55 -2.96 -1.49 11.25
CA SER A 55 -1.88 -1.72 12.20
C SER A 55 -1.56 -0.45 12.99
N ARG A 56 -1.94 -0.42 14.27
CA ARG A 56 -1.74 0.74 15.13
C ARG A 56 -0.42 0.63 15.90
N ALA A 57 0.49 1.58 15.71
CA ALA A 57 1.80 1.61 16.37
C ALA A 57 1.73 1.49 17.91
N ALA A 58 0.69 2.09 18.53
CA ALA A 58 0.47 2.02 19.97
C ALA A 58 0.15 0.60 20.50
N ASN A 59 -0.21 -0.33 19.65
CA ASN A 59 -0.51 -1.72 19.99
C ASN A 59 0.63 -2.69 19.63
N TYR A 60 1.80 -2.18 19.25
CA TYR A 60 2.99 -2.99 19.03
C TYR A 60 3.78 -3.18 20.33
N SER A 61 4.04 -4.43 20.71
CA SER A 61 4.90 -4.74 21.87
C SER A 61 6.34 -4.24 21.67
N LEU A 62 6.80 -4.16 20.43
CA LEU A 62 8.07 -3.52 20.08
C LEU A 62 8.12 -2.02 20.41
N ASN A 63 6.97 -1.37 20.55
CA ASN A 63 6.84 0.04 20.93
C ASN A 63 6.47 0.22 22.42
N GLY A 64 6.53 -0.86 23.23
CA GLY A 64 6.22 -0.82 24.66
C GLY A 64 4.77 -1.12 25.02
N TYR A 65 3.96 -1.64 24.10
CA TYR A 65 2.62 -2.14 24.44
C TYR A 65 2.73 -3.34 25.39
N PRO A 66 1.94 -3.38 26.50
CA PRO A 66 2.13 -4.37 27.56
C PRO A 66 1.76 -5.81 27.16
N ARG A 67 0.93 -5.99 26.12
CA ARG A 67 0.63 -7.31 25.57
C ARG A 67 1.63 -7.65 24.47
N GLU A 68 2.05 -8.91 24.42
CA GLU A 68 2.95 -9.39 23.37
C GLU A 68 2.18 -9.56 22.05
N THR A 69 2.33 -8.59 21.17
CA THR A 69 1.65 -8.53 19.86
C THR A 69 2.58 -8.79 18.69
N ASN A 70 3.90 -8.76 18.90
CA ASN A 70 4.90 -8.97 17.87
C ASN A 70 5.97 -10.00 18.29
N PRO A 71 5.60 -11.21 18.79
CA PRO A 71 6.55 -12.15 19.37
C PRO A 71 7.60 -12.64 18.37
N GLU A 72 7.22 -12.83 17.12
CA GLU A 72 8.13 -13.32 16.09
C GLU A 72 9.07 -12.19 15.58
N LEU A 73 8.56 -10.97 15.40
CA LEU A 73 9.40 -9.83 15.03
C LEU A 73 10.43 -9.50 16.11
N LYS A 74 10.09 -9.69 17.37
CA LYS A 74 10.99 -9.45 18.51
C LYS A 74 12.21 -10.39 18.52
N LYS A 75 12.10 -11.56 17.88
CA LYS A 75 13.19 -12.52 17.73
C LYS A 75 14.14 -12.20 16.57
N GLN A 76 13.75 -11.25 15.71
CA GLN A 76 14.50 -10.88 14.52
C GLN A 76 15.31 -9.60 14.77
N ASP A 77 16.39 -9.45 14.01
CA ASP A 77 17.15 -8.20 13.97
C ASP A 77 16.42 -7.19 13.07
N VAL A 78 15.49 -6.44 13.68
CA VAL A 78 14.62 -5.49 12.97
C VAL A 78 14.98 -4.04 13.30
N ILE A 79 14.92 -3.18 12.29
CA ILE A 79 14.97 -1.73 12.49
C ILE A 79 13.53 -1.25 12.70
N ASN A 80 13.22 -0.81 13.91
CA ASN A 80 11.89 -0.34 14.28
C ASN A 80 11.79 1.18 14.24
N PHE A 81 10.70 1.71 13.64
CA PHE A 81 10.40 3.15 13.57
C PHE A 81 9.13 3.48 14.39
N PRO A 82 9.23 3.61 15.71
CA PRO A 82 8.06 3.72 16.58
C PRO A 82 7.24 5.01 16.41
N GLN A 83 7.81 6.03 15.75
CA GLN A 83 7.16 7.33 15.53
C GLN A 83 6.63 7.50 14.10
N ALA A 84 6.54 6.42 13.33
CA ALA A 84 5.94 6.48 11.99
C ALA A 84 4.45 6.87 12.08
N THR A 85 4.00 7.75 11.20
CA THR A 85 2.61 8.22 11.15
C THR A 85 2.06 8.08 9.73
N SER A 86 0.83 7.60 9.62
CA SER A 86 0.10 7.54 8.36
C SER A 86 -0.42 8.93 7.92
N CYS A 87 -0.68 9.09 6.64
CA CYS A 87 -1.38 10.27 6.09
C CYS A 87 -2.83 10.37 6.55
N GLY A 88 -3.47 9.24 6.78
CA GLY A 88 -4.86 9.15 7.23
C GLY A 88 -5.16 7.78 7.82
N THR A 89 -6.37 7.62 8.34
CA THR A 89 -6.87 6.39 8.98
C THR A 89 -7.62 5.48 8.01
N GLU A 90 -7.84 5.94 6.79
CA GLU A 90 -8.51 5.17 5.73
C GLU A 90 -7.46 4.65 4.74
N THR A 91 -7.58 3.38 4.33
CA THR A 91 -6.70 2.75 3.35
C THR A 91 -6.67 3.51 2.03
N ALA A 92 -7.83 4.05 1.61
CA ALA A 92 -7.96 4.88 0.41
C ALA A 92 -7.16 6.20 0.45
N VAL A 93 -6.72 6.62 1.63
CA VAL A 93 -5.86 7.80 1.81
C VAL A 93 -4.42 7.37 2.09
N SER A 94 -4.23 6.40 2.99
CA SER A 94 -2.89 6.02 3.48
C SER A 94 -2.05 5.33 2.40
N VAL A 95 -2.62 4.42 1.62
CA VAL A 95 -1.87 3.69 0.60
C VAL A 95 -1.45 4.59 -0.56
N PRO A 96 -2.33 5.36 -1.24
CA PRO A 96 -1.90 6.30 -2.26
C PRO A 96 -0.88 7.33 -1.76
N CYS A 97 -1.04 7.84 -0.53
CA CYS A 97 -0.08 8.76 0.05
C CYS A 97 1.31 8.12 0.22
N MET A 98 1.38 6.87 0.70
CA MET A 98 2.62 6.14 0.91
C MET A 98 3.42 5.95 -0.39
N PHE A 99 2.73 5.78 -1.51
CA PHE A 99 3.33 5.55 -2.82
C PHE A 99 3.43 6.80 -3.71
N SER A 100 2.81 7.93 -3.33
CA SER A 100 2.76 9.15 -4.16
C SER A 100 4.07 9.93 -4.24
N GLY A 101 5.02 9.69 -3.34
CA GLY A 101 6.21 10.54 -3.17
C GLY A 101 5.93 11.88 -2.47
N MET A 102 4.69 12.17 -2.12
CA MET A 102 4.32 13.39 -1.39
C MET A 102 4.56 13.24 0.11
N THR A 103 4.88 14.32 0.77
CA THR A 103 4.91 14.32 2.23
C THR A 103 3.49 14.39 2.78
N ARG A 104 3.25 13.86 3.99
CA ARG A 104 1.94 13.94 4.67
C ARG A 104 1.35 15.35 4.69
N LYS A 105 2.18 16.37 4.88
CA LYS A 105 1.74 17.78 4.95
C LYS A 105 1.32 18.36 3.61
N LYS A 106 1.81 17.78 2.52
CA LYS A 106 1.57 18.25 1.14
C LYS A 106 0.79 17.23 0.32
N TYR A 107 0.22 16.22 0.97
CA TYR A 107 -0.54 15.19 0.29
C TYR A 107 -1.82 15.78 -0.31
N ASP A 108 -1.95 15.60 -1.60
CA ASP A 108 -3.11 15.94 -2.41
C ASP A 108 -3.68 14.64 -2.99
N ALA A 109 -4.88 14.27 -2.57
CA ALA A 109 -5.51 13.02 -2.97
C ALA A 109 -5.91 13.03 -4.46
N ASP A 110 -6.36 14.17 -4.97
CA ASP A 110 -6.74 14.28 -6.38
C ASP A 110 -5.49 14.14 -7.27
N LEU A 111 -4.38 14.80 -6.91
CA LEU A 111 -3.12 14.64 -7.61
C LEU A 111 -2.58 13.21 -7.52
N ALA A 112 -2.68 12.55 -6.36
CA ALA A 112 -2.21 11.18 -6.18
C ALA A 112 -2.91 10.16 -7.08
N HIS A 113 -4.15 10.43 -7.49
CA HIS A 113 -4.90 9.56 -8.39
C HIS A 113 -4.53 9.71 -9.88
N HIS A 114 -3.94 10.83 -10.27
CA HIS A 114 -3.56 11.09 -11.66
C HIS A 114 -2.08 11.46 -11.85
N GLN A 115 -1.25 11.15 -10.86
CA GLN A 115 0.20 11.24 -10.92
C GLN A 115 0.82 9.85 -10.79
N GLU A 116 1.93 9.62 -11.48
CA GLU A 116 2.78 8.45 -11.25
C GLU A 116 3.31 8.43 -9.82
N GLY A 117 3.51 7.24 -9.28
CA GLY A 117 4.00 7.02 -7.93
C GLY A 117 5.30 6.22 -7.88
N LEU A 118 5.68 5.79 -6.69
CA LEU A 118 6.90 5.03 -6.45
C LEU A 118 7.03 3.79 -7.37
N LEU A 119 5.93 3.07 -7.59
CA LEU A 119 5.97 1.87 -8.42
C LEU A 119 6.26 2.20 -9.88
N ASP A 120 5.71 3.31 -10.39
CA ASP A 120 5.99 3.77 -11.75
C ASP A 120 7.46 4.17 -11.90
N VAL A 121 7.99 4.93 -10.95
CA VAL A 121 9.41 5.34 -10.92
C VAL A 121 10.34 4.11 -10.86
N LEU A 122 10.01 3.10 -10.07
CA LEU A 122 10.77 1.86 -10.03
C LEU A 122 10.69 1.10 -11.37
N ASN A 123 9.52 1.13 -12.03
CA ASN A 123 9.35 0.56 -13.35
C ASN A 123 10.21 1.29 -14.40
N HIS A 124 10.24 2.62 -14.40
CA HIS A 124 11.14 3.43 -15.25
C HIS A 124 12.60 3.08 -15.01
N ALA A 125 13.00 2.86 -13.75
CA ALA A 125 14.34 2.41 -13.39
C ALA A 125 14.67 0.96 -13.81
N GLY A 126 13.72 0.24 -14.46
CA GLY A 126 13.92 -1.12 -14.96
C GLY A 126 13.89 -2.20 -13.87
N PHE A 127 13.18 -1.98 -12.77
CA PHE A 127 12.86 -3.05 -11.81
C PHE A 127 11.69 -3.89 -12.31
N ASN A 128 11.74 -5.19 -12.06
CA ASN A 128 10.59 -6.06 -12.24
C ASN A 128 9.71 -5.95 -10.99
N LEU A 129 8.49 -5.51 -11.17
CA LEU A 129 7.54 -5.27 -10.09
C LEU A 129 6.41 -6.29 -10.12
N LEU A 130 5.92 -6.63 -8.95
CA LEU A 130 4.71 -7.41 -8.77
C LEU A 130 4.02 -6.96 -7.50
N TRP A 131 2.75 -6.58 -7.61
CA TRP A 131 1.88 -6.34 -6.48
C TRP A 131 0.99 -7.56 -6.23
N ARG A 132 0.86 -7.96 -4.99
CA ARG A 132 -0.11 -8.97 -4.57
C ARG A 132 -0.95 -8.40 -3.45
N ASP A 133 -2.24 -8.59 -3.55
CA ASP A 133 -3.22 -7.99 -2.66
C ASP A 133 -4.22 -9.06 -2.17
N ASN A 134 -4.51 -9.06 -0.89
CA ASN A 134 -5.53 -9.93 -0.29
C ASN A 134 -6.59 -9.15 0.50
N ASP A 135 -6.59 -7.79 0.39
CA ASP A 135 -7.46 -6.93 1.18
C ASP A 135 -8.01 -5.73 0.38
N GLY A 136 -8.81 -6.01 -0.63
CA GLY A 136 -9.61 -4.99 -1.32
C GLY A 136 -8.85 -4.01 -2.21
N GLY A 137 -7.65 -4.37 -2.68
CA GLY A 137 -6.92 -3.68 -3.74
C GLY A 137 -6.01 -2.54 -3.27
N CYS A 138 -5.12 -2.14 -4.18
CA CYS A 138 -4.05 -1.16 -3.91
C CYS A 138 -4.49 0.32 -3.94
N LYS A 139 -5.78 0.58 -4.08
CA LYS A 139 -6.35 1.94 -4.11
C LYS A 139 -5.70 2.87 -5.16
N GLY A 140 -5.38 2.34 -6.32
CA GLY A 140 -4.75 3.06 -7.44
C GLY A 140 -3.23 2.98 -7.48
N ALA A 141 -2.57 2.63 -6.38
CA ALA A 141 -1.11 2.62 -6.30
C ALA A 141 -0.43 1.59 -7.23
N CYS A 142 -1.12 0.50 -7.58
CA CYS A 142 -0.57 -0.57 -8.43
C CYS A 142 -1.22 -0.69 -9.82
N ASP A 143 -2.11 0.22 -10.21
CA ASP A 143 -2.91 0.08 -11.43
C ASP A 143 -2.06 -0.04 -12.71
N ARG A 144 -0.84 0.49 -12.69
CA ARG A 144 0.08 0.53 -13.82
C ARG A 144 1.21 -0.50 -13.76
N VAL A 145 1.16 -1.41 -12.78
CA VAL A 145 2.14 -2.50 -12.64
C VAL A 145 1.43 -3.85 -12.61
N PRO A 146 2.11 -4.97 -12.92
CA PRO A 146 1.53 -6.29 -12.76
C PRO A 146 1.04 -6.50 -11.33
N HIS A 147 -0.24 -6.83 -11.19
CA HIS A 147 -0.86 -7.05 -9.88
C HIS A 147 -1.79 -8.26 -9.90
N THR A 148 -1.98 -8.88 -8.75
CA THR A 148 -2.84 -10.05 -8.59
C THR A 148 -3.64 -9.92 -7.30
N ASP A 149 -4.96 -10.05 -7.41
CA ASP A 149 -5.86 -10.21 -6.28
C ASP A 149 -5.76 -11.65 -5.76
N MET A 150 -5.35 -11.79 -4.52
CA MET A 150 -5.15 -13.08 -3.86
C MET A 150 -6.38 -13.50 -3.02
N THR A 151 -7.41 -12.67 -2.92
CA THR A 151 -8.61 -12.93 -2.10
C THR A 151 -9.33 -14.22 -2.51
N GLN A 152 -9.17 -14.65 -3.76
CA GLN A 152 -9.76 -15.88 -4.30
C GLN A 152 -8.82 -17.10 -4.16
N TRP A 153 -7.58 -16.91 -3.73
CA TRP A 153 -6.64 -17.98 -3.56
C TRP A 153 -6.89 -18.72 -2.25
N LYS A 154 -7.62 -19.81 -2.36
CA LYS A 154 -7.76 -20.76 -1.25
C LYS A 154 -6.50 -21.63 -1.22
N LEU A 155 -5.55 -21.28 -0.41
CA LEU A 155 -4.40 -22.14 -0.12
C LEU A 155 -4.88 -23.23 0.84
N GLU A 156 -5.41 -24.34 0.31
CA GLU A 156 -6.01 -25.46 1.10
C GLU A 156 -5.06 -25.95 2.21
N GLN A 157 -3.76 -25.87 2.00
CA GLN A 157 -2.76 -26.23 3.00
C GLN A 157 -2.73 -25.33 4.24
N PHE A 158 -3.28 -24.12 4.15
CA PHE A 158 -3.34 -23.13 5.25
C PHE A 158 -4.76 -22.91 5.75
N CYS A 159 -5.75 -23.48 5.07
CA CYS A 159 -7.15 -23.36 5.44
C CYS A 159 -7.60 -24.59 6.20
N LYS A 160 -7.93 -24.46 7.48
CA LYS A 160 -8.66 -25.48 8.25
C LYS A 160 -10.16 -25.31 7.99
N ASP A 161 -10.84 -26.42 7.69
CA ASP A 161 -12.30 -26.49 7.59
C ASP A 161 -12.99 -25.59 6.55
N LYS A 162 -12.38 -25.42 5.37
CA LYS A 162 -12.92 -24.67 4.22
C LYS A 162 -13.14 -23.17 4.48
N SER A 163 -12.66 -22.62 5.57
CA SER A 163 -12.69 -21.19 5.86
C SER A 163 -11.28 -20.67 6.10
N CYS A 164 -10.70 -20.03 5.08
CA CYS A 164 -9.59 -19.09 5.28
C CYS A 164 -10.23 -17.76 5.62
N ILE A 165 -10.40 -17.47 6.88
CA ILE A 165 -11.16 -16.29 7.33
C ILE A 165 -10.21 -15.20 7.82
N ASP A 166 -8.93 -15.51 8.02
CA ASP A 166 -8.05 -14.57 8.69
C ASP A 166 -6.70 -14.45 7.97
N ASP A 167 -6.28 -13.24 7.70
CA ASP A 167 -4.94 -12.90 7.16
C ASP A 167 -3.82 -13.53 8.00
N ALA A 168 -4.06 -13.71 9.30
CA ALA A 168 -3.11 -14.35 10.21
C ALA A 168 -2.76 -15.80 9.82
N ASP A 169 -3.65 -16.51 9.14
CA ASP A 169 -3.40 -17.88 8.68
C ASP A 169 -2.57 -17.94 7.39
N LEU A 170 -2.46 -16.84 6.66
CA LEU A 170 -1.62 -16.73 5.44
C LEU A 170 -0.14 -16.49 5.75
N TYR A 171 0.19 -16.11 6.99
CA TYR A 171 1.56 -15.78 7.43
C TYR A 171 2.14 -16.81 8.42
N ARG A 172 1.47 -17.92 8.65
CA ARG A 172 1.94 -19.08 9.42
C ARG A 172 2.54 -20.09 8.46
#